data_eb17392ffa82ebfccb7b76b71ecee706
#
_entry.id   eb17392ffa82ebfccb7b76b71ecee706
#
_cell.length_a   1.000
_cell.length_b   1.000
_cell.length_c   1.000
_cell.angle_alpha   90.00
_cell.angle_beta   90.00
_cell.angle_gamma   90.00
#
_symmetry.space_group_name_H-M   'P 1'
#
loop_
_entity.id
_entity.type
_entity.pdbx_description
1 polymer ?
#
loop_
_entity_poly.entity_id
_entity_poly.type
_entity_poly.pdbx_seq_one_letter_code
_entity_poly.pdbx_strand_id
1 'polypeptide(L)'
;IQPFAMLDMQLYSGKRLDSMKSCELIALPQQMDIKQMAYASVIAEVTEALTEAHEPQEDIYELLVGAVQILSRNNPRLVALSAICKLLVLTGFAPVYDACVNCTEAVEGDAFFSVVQGGLICEACHGGEELPFSSGAQKLLQELIALDFNDPQPFTVRGGDLMQLEQILYRFIVYQIDKPLKSLSFLAQLGL
;
A
#
# COMPACT_ATOMS: atom_id res chain seq x y z
N ILE A 1 -14.81 6.07 -20.33
CA ILE A 1 -14.25 5.09 -19.37
C ILE A 1 -14.12 5.82 -18.05
N GLN A 2 -14.63 5.24 -16.97
CA GLN A 2 -14.45 5.77 -15.61
C GLN A 2 -13.16 5.23 -15.00
N PRO A 3 -12.47 5.98 -14.12
CA PRO A 3 -11.38 5.45 -13.33
C PRO A 3 -11.82 4.18 -12.57
N PHE A 4 -10.92 3.21 -12.45
CA PHE A 4 -11.15 1.92 -11.77
C PHE A 4 -12.23 1.03 -12.40
N ALA A 5 -12.69 1.30 -13.64
CA ALA A 5 -13.51 0.36 -14.37
C ALA A 5 -12.69 -0.89 -14.78
N MET A 6 -13.30 -2.05 -14.70
CA MET A 6 -12.71 -3.28 -15.20
C MET A 6 -12.99 -3.41 -16.70
N LEU A 7 -11.95 -3.55 -17.48
CA LEU A 7 -12.01 -3.56 -18.94
C LEU A 7 -11.30 -4.80 -19.48
N ASP A 8 -11.86 -5.41 -20.50
CA ASP A 8 -11.14 -6.32 -21.39
C ASP A 8 -10.64 -5.54 -22.60
N MET A 9 -9.32 -5.51 -22.79
CA MET A 9 -8.68 -4.75 -23.84
C MET A 9 -7.79 -5.63 -24.70
N GLN A 10 -7.98 -5.54 -26.02
CA GLN A 10 -7.03 -6.10 -26.98
C GLN A 10 -6.10 -5.01 -27.47
N LEU A 11 -4.81 -5.27 -27.32
CA LEU A 11 -3.75 -4.35 -27.68
C LEU A 11 -2.92 -4.90 -28.83
N TYR A 12 -2.47 -4.04 -29.73
CA TYR A 12 -1.38 -4.32 -30.64
C TYR A 12 -0.08 -3.81 -30.05
N SER A 13 0.88 -4.68 -29.84
CA SER A 13 2.18 -4.28 -29.33
C SER A 13 2.93 -3.45 -30.38
N GLY A 14 3.33 -2.25 -30.01
CA GLY A 14 4.06 -1.31 -30.84
C GLY A 14 5.51 -1.11 -30.36
N LYS A 15 6.40 -0.61 -31.24
CA LYS A 15 7.80 -0.36 -30.87
C LYS A 15 7.97 0.75 -29.81
N ARG A 16 7.04 1.65 -29.68
CA ARG A 16 7.08 2.79 -28.73
C ARG A 16 5.82 2.89 -27.88
N LEU A 17 4.67 2.67 -28.49
CA LEU A 17 3.36 2.73 -27.85
C LEU A 17 2.52 1.59 -28.38
N ASP A 18 1.81 0.92 -27.47
CA ASP A 18 0.79 -0.03 -27.83
C ASP A 18 -0.47 0.70 -28.32
N SER A 19 -1.17 0.11 -29.27
CA SER A 19 -2.42 0.66 -29.79
C SER A 19 -3.61 -0.24 -29.43
N MET A 20 -4.68 0.38 -28.96
CA MET A 20 -5.89 -0.33 -28.60
C MET A 20 -6.65 -0.77 -29.85
N LYS A 21 -6.92 -2.07 -29.96
CA LYS A 21 -7.74 -2.67 -31.02
C LYS A 21 -9.21 -2.69 -30.63
N SER A 22 -9.50 -3.15 -29.43
CA SER A 22 -10.86 -3.21 -28.88
C SER A 22 -10.81 -3.04 -27.37
N CYS A 23 -11.93 -2.57 -26.81
CA CYS A 23 -12.10 -2.39 -25.38
C CYS A 23 -13.56 -2.71 -25.04
N GLU A 24 -13.79 -3.67 -24.17
CA GLU A 24 -15.09 -4.05 -23.65
C GLU A 24 -15.16 -3.73 -22.16
N LEU A 25 -16.27 -3.14 -21.73
CA LEU A 25 -16.52 -2.86 -20.33
C LEU A 25 -17.04 -4.13 -19.65
N ILE A 26 -16.24 -4.68 -18.69
CA ILE A 26 -16.66 -5.84 -17.90
C ILE A 26 -17.49 -5.39 -16.71
N ALA A 27 -16.97 -4.43 -15.92
CA ALA A 27 -17.63 -3.93 -14.73
C ALA A 27 -17.28 -2.47 -14.45
N LEU A 28 -18.24 -1.76 -13.88
CA LEU A 28 -18.01 -0.43 -13.29
C LEU A 28 -17.68 -0.58 -11.80
N PRO A 29 -16.80 0.25 -11.25
CA PRO A 29 -16.60 0.31 -9.81
C PRO A 29 -17.91 0.77 -9.15
N GLN A 30 -18.11 0.39 -7.89
CA GLN A 30 -19.16 1.00 -7.09
C GLN A 30 -18.96 2.51 -7.02
N GLN A 31 -20.05 3.25 -6.86
CA GLN A 31 -19.96 4.71 -6.73
C GLN A 31 -19.08 5.05 -5.52
N MET A 32 -17.98 5.74 -5.77
CA MET A 32 -17.03 6.20 -4.77
C MET A 32 -17.18 7.70 -4.55
N ASP A 33 -17.10 8.11 -3.29
CA ASP A 33 -16.95 9.52 -2.93
C ASP A 33 -15.50 10.01 -3.17
N ILE A 34 -15.28 11.31 -2.98
CA ILE A 34 -13.95 11.91 -3.23
C ILE A 34 -12.85 11.34 -2.32
N LYS A 35 -13.18 10.96 -1.09
CA LYS A 35 -12.26 10.34 -0.15
C LYS A 35 -11.85 8.95 -0.61
N GLN A 36 -12.82 8.13 -0.98
CA GLN A 36 -12.59 6.79 -1.53
C GLN A 36 -11.78 6.85 -2.82
N MET A 37 -12.09 7.79 -3.73
CA MET A 37 -11.32 8.02 -4.95
C MET A 37 -9.88 8.44 -4.67
N ALA A 38 -9.66 9.28 -3.67
CA ALA A 38 -8.32 9.72 -3.29
C ALA A 38 -7.47 8.53 -2.80
N TYR A 39 -8.02 7.67 -1.93
CA TYR A 39 -7.30 6.47 -1.47
C TYR A 39 -7.11 5.43 -2.59
N ALA A 40 -8.08 5.25 -3.48
CA ALA A 40 -7.90 4.41 -4.67
C ALA A 40 -6.76 4.91 -5.55
N SER A 41 -6.62 6.23 -5.69
CA SER A 41 -5.52 6.84 -6.46
C SER A 41 -4.15 6.61 -5.81
N VAL A 42 -4.07 6.58 -4.46
CA VAL A 42 -2.82 6.20 -3.77
C VAL A 42 -2.44 4.75 -4.09
N ILE A 43 -3.39 3.82 -4.01
CA ILE A 43 -3.14 2.41 -4.36
C ILE A 43 -2.62 2.31 -5.79
N ALA A 44 -3.29 2.97 -6.75
CA ALA A 44 -2.91 2.93 -8.16
C ALA A 44 -1.51 3.51 -8.41
N GLU A 45 -1.18 4.66 -7.80
CA GLU A 45 0.13 5.31 -7.96
C GLU A 45 1.26 4.47 -7.34
N VAL A 46 1.03 3.87 -6.17
CA VAL A 46 2.01 2.96 -5.54
C VAL A 46 2.19 1.70 -6.39
N THR A 47 1.11 1.14 -6.93
CA THR A 47 1.20 -0.02 -7.84
C THR A 47 2.04 0.31 -9.07
N GLU A 48 1.74 1.42 -9.76
CA GLU A 48 2.52 1.86 -10.93
C GLU A 48 4.01 2.04 -10.61
N ALA A 49 4.31 2.53 -9.41
CA ALA A 49 5.69 2.79 -9.00
C ALA A 49 6.48 1.52 -8.62
N LEU A 50 5.80 0.46 -8.18
CA LEU A 50 6.43 -0.78 -7.71
C LEU A 50 6.38 -1.92 -8.74
N THR A 51 5.69 -1.73 -9.88
CA THR A 51 5.55 -2.77 -10.91
C THR A 51 6.26 -2.38 -12.20
N GLU A 52 6.71 -3.38 -12.96
CA GLU A 52 7.31 -3.17 -14.27
C GLU A 52 6.27 -3.33 -15.39
N ALA A 53 6.40 -2.50 -16.42
CA ALA A 53 5.52 -2.58 -17.58
C ALA A 53 5.76 -3.88 -18.36
N HIS A 54 4.69 -4.44 -18.93
CA HIS A 54 4.70 -5.66 -19.75
C HIS A 54 5.02 -6.97 -19.00
N GLU A 55 5.09 -6.95 -17.68
CA GLU A 55 5.17 -8.17 -16.88
C GLU A 55 3.80 -8.54 -16.32
N PRO A 56 3.25 -9.71 -16.68
CA PRO A 56 1.99 -10.19 -16.11
C PRO A 56 2.15 -10.46 -14.60
N GLN A 57 1.30 -9.84 -13.79
CA GLN A 57 1.31 -9.97 -12.32
C GLN A 57 -0.13 -10.19 -11.84
N GLU A 58 -0.57 -11.44 -11.95
CA GLU A 58 -1.95 -11.83 -11.67
C GLU A 58 -2.34 -11.56 -10.21
N ASP A 59 -1.45 -11.89 -9.26
CA ASP A 59 -1.67 -11.66 -7.82
C ASP A 59 -1.89 -10.18 -7.49
N ILE A 60 -1.14 -9.29 -8.14
CA ILE A 60 -1.29 -7.82 -7.96
C ILE A 60 -2.62 -7.37 -8.57
N TYR A 61 -2.99 -7.89 -9.74
CA TYR A 61 -4.27 -7.58 -10.35
C TYR A 61 -5.45 -8.00 -9.45
N GLU A 62 -5.43 -9.22 -8.91
CA GLU A 62 -6.44 -9.70 -7.97
C GLU A 62 -6.51 -8.85 -6.69
N LEU A 63 -5.36 -8.47 -6.13
CA LEU A 63 -5.26 -7.56 -5.01
C LEU A 63 -5.95 -6.23 -5.30
N LEU A 64 -5.70 -5.63 -6.46
CA LEU A 64 -6.28 -4.34 -6.87
C LEU A 64 -7.79 -4.45 -7.05
N VAL A 65 -8.28 -5.50 -7.70
CA VAL A 65 -9.71 -5.76 -7.86
C VAL A 65 -10.38 -5.88 -6.51
N GLY A 66 -9.84 -6.67 -5.60
CA GLY A 66 -10.35 -6.84 -4.24
C GLY A 66 -10.38 -5.53 -3.46
N ALA A 67 -9.27 -4.77 -3.48
CA ALA A 67 -9.19 -3.47 -2.80
C ALA A 67 -10.25 -2.48 -3.30
N VAL A 68 -10.39 -2.32 -4.62
CA VAL A 68 -11.38 -1.41 -5.22
C VAL A 68 -12.80 -1.81 -4.86
N GLN A 69 -13.11 -3.11 -4.81
CA GLN A 69 -14.44 -3.61 -4.46
C GLN A 69 -14.86 -3.26 -3.03
N ILE A 70 -13.93 -3.33 -2.08
CA ILE A 70 -14.25 -3.09 -0.66
C ILE A 70 -14.09 -1.63 -0.23
N LEU A 71 -13.39 -0.80 -1.00
CA LEU A 71 -13.17 0.62 -0.71
C LEU A 71 -14.46 1.39 -0.43
N SER A 72 -15.55 1.08 -1.14
CA SER A 72 -16.84 1.75 -0.98
C SER A 72 -17.62 1.32 0.27
N ARG A 73 -17.26 0.19 0.89
CA ARG A 73 -18.00 -0.43 2.00
C ARG A 73 -17.24 -0.40 3.33
N ASN A 74 -15.93 -0.17 3.27
CA ASN A 74 -15.04 -0.21 4.43
C ASN A 74 -14.33 1.14 4.61
N ASN A 75 -13.58 1.27 5.69
CA ASN A 75 -12.75 2.45 5.90
C ASN A 75 -11.68 2.56 4.81
N PRO A 76 -11.76 3.52 3.87
CA PRO A 76 -10.88 3.56 2.70
C PRO A 76 -9.40 3.76 3.07
N ARG A 77 -9.13 4.41 4.21
CA ARG A 77 -7.77 4.58 4.74
C ARG A 77 -7.14 3.23 5.10
N LEU A 78 -7.88 2.37 5.81
CA LEU A 78 -7.39 1.03 6.19
C LEU A 78 -7.26 0.10 4.99
N VAL A 79 -8.20 0.17 4.05
CA VAL A 79 -8.13 -0.61 2.80
C VAL A 79 -6.91 -0.22 1.99
N ALA A 80 -6.64 1.08 1.85
CA ALA A 80 -5.47 1.56 1.12
C ALA A 80 -4.16 1.13 1.78
N LEU A 81 -4.04 1.28 3.10
CA LEU A 81 -2.85 0.83 3.83
C LEU A 81 -2.64 -0.69 3.73
N SER A 82 -3.72 -1.48 3.83
CA SER A 82 -3.65 -2.93 3.64
C SER A 82 -3.19 -3.30 2.23
N ALA A 83 -3.77 -2.67 1.20
CA ALA A 83 -3.37 -2.90 -0.19
C ALA A 83 -1.89 -2.56 -0.40
N ILE A 84 -1.41 -1.44 0.15
CA ILE A 84 -0.02 -1.01 0.09
C ILE A 84 0.91 -2.02 0.78
N CYS A 85 0.57 -2.46 2.00
CA CYS A 85 1.36 -3.47 2.71
C CYS A 85 1.48 -4.78 1.90
N LYS A 86 0.36 -5.23 1.31
CA LYS A 86 0.35 -6.41 0.45
C LYS A 86 1.14 -6.22 -0.85
N LEU A 87 1.05 -5.04 -1.48
CA LEU A 87 1.87 -4.70 -2.65
C LEU A 87 3.36 -4.78 -2.33
N LEU A 88 3.79 -4.22 -1.20
CA LEU A 88 5.19 -4.31 -0.76
C LEU A 88 5.64 -5.77 -0.59
N VAL A 89 4.78 -6.64 -0.07
CA VAL A 89 5.07 -8.08 0.03
C VAL A 89 5.18 -8.72 -1.35
N LEU A 90 4.22 -8.52 -2.24
CA LEU A 90 4.17 -9.13 -3.57
C LEU A 90 5.30 -8.66 -4.49
N THR A 91 5.74 -7.42 -4.32
CA THR A 91 6.83 -6.84 -5.13
C THR A 91 8.22 -7.03 -4.51
N GLY A 92 8.32 -7.70 -3.35
CA GLY A 92 9.61 -7.98 -2.69
C GLY A 92 10.20 -6.79 -1.92
N PHE A 93 9.44 -5.71 -1.74
CA PHE A 93 9.85 -4.54 -0.96
C PHE A 93 9.32 -4.56 0.49
N ALA A 94 8.84 -5.71 0.97
CA ALA A 94 8.34 -5.81 2.34
C ALA A 94 9.42 -5.41 3.35
N PRO A 95 9.10 -4.50 4.30
CA PRO A 95 10.05 -4.19 5.37
C PRO A 95 10.22 -5.38 6.32
N VAL A 96 11.39 -5.48 6.96
CA VAL A 96 11.62 -6.45 8.04
C VAL A 96 10.92 -5.95 9.29
N TYR A 97 9.96 -6.72 9.82
CA TYR A 97 9.12 -6.29 10.96
C TYR A 97 9.04 -7.31 12.10
N ASP A 98 9.88 -8.34 12.12
CA ASP A 98 9.95 -9.38 13.14
C ASP A 98 11.31 -9.43 13.85
N ALA A 99 12.35 -8.85 13.25
CA ALA A 99 13.68 -8.82 13.79
C ALA A 99 14.39 -7.48 13.54
N CYS A 100 15.39 -7.18 14.34
CA CYS A 100 16.25 -6.01 14.15
C CYS A 100 17.14 -6.22 12.92
N VAL A 101 17.14 -5.28 11.98
CA VAL A 101 17.96 -5.39 10.76
C VAL A 101 19.46 -5.26 11.02
N ASN A 102 19.87 -4.77 12.20
CA ASN A 102 21.29 -4.64 12.57
C ASN A 102 21.86 -5.86 13.30
N CYS A 103 21.14 -6.38 14.31
CA CYS A 103 21.65 -7.50 15.12
C CYS A 103 20.90 -8.82 14.87
N THR A 104 19.85 -8.81 14.05
CA THR A 104 19.02 -9.99 13.73
C THR A 104 18.25 -10.60 14.90
N GLU A 105 18.33 -10.00 16.09
CA GLU A 105 17.54 -10.43 17.24
C GLU A 105 16.06 -10.11 17.05
N ALA A 106 15.18 -10.98 17.54
CA ALA A 106 13.75 -10.73 17.54
C ALA A 106 13.43 -9.46 18.34
N VAL A 107 12.52 -8.65 17.80
CA VAL A 107 12.11 -7.40 18.44
C VAL A 107 10.75 -7.59 19.09
N GLU A 108 10.72 -7.49 20.43
CA GLU A 108 9.49 -7.54 21.21
C GLU A 108 9.19 -6.17 21.81
N GLY A 109 7.93 -5.74 21.75
CA GLY A 109 7.52 -4.45 22.30
C GLY A 109 7.75 -3.27 21.35
N ASP A 110 7.94 -2.09 21.94
CA ASP A 110 8.19 -0.87 21.19
C ASP A 110 9.63 -0.89 20.60
N ALA A 111 9.76 -0.36 19.40
CA ALA A 111 10.99 -0.38 18.62
C ALA A 111 11.13 0.92 17.81
N PHE A 112 12.09 0.93 16.92
CA PHE A 112 12.29 1.97 15.93
C PHE A 112 12.24 1.38 14.52
N PHE A 113 12.02 2.22 13.54
CA PHE A 113 12.00 1.83 12.13
C PHE A 113 13.02 2.66 11.32
N SER A 114 13.93 1.98 10.67
CA SER A 114 14.86 2.60 9.72
C SER A 114 14.28 2.56 8.31
N VAL A 115 13.93 3.73 7.79
CA VAL A 115 13.48 3.87 6.39
C VAL A 115 14.58 3.46 5.42
N VAL A 116 15.84 3.77 5.75
CA VAL A 116 17.01 3.50 4.89
C VAL A 116 17.32 2.00 4.84
N GLN A 117 17.26 1.33 6.01
CA GLN A 117 17.55 -0.11 6.09
C GLN A 117 16.31 -0.98 5.83
N GLY A 118 15.13 -0.37 5.78
CA GLY A 118 13.89 -1.06 5.43
C GLY A 118 13.39 -2.01 6.51
N GLY A 119 13.52 -1.65 7.79
CA GLY A 119 13.01 -2.54 8.84
C GLY A 119 13.17 -2.05 10.26
N LEU A 120 12.85 -2.94 11.21
CA LEU A 120 12.91 -2.67 12.64
C LEU A 120 14.35 -2.54 13.14
N ILE A 121 14.51 -1.62 14.09
CA ILE A 121 15.74 -1.43 14.87
C ILE A 121 15.36 -1.59 16.35
N CYS A 122 16.08 -2.45 17.08
CA CYS A 122 15.89 -2.58 18.52
C CYS A 122 16.52 -1.40 19.28
N GLU A 123 16.14 -1.22 20.55
CA GLU A 123 16.64 -0.15 21.41
C GLU A 123 18.17 -0.14 21.50
N ALA A 124 18.80 -1.33 21.57
CA ALA A 124 20.26 -1.44 21.68
C ALA A 124 21.02 -1.01 20.40
N CYS A 125 20.35 -1.07 19.24
CA CYS A 125 20.94 -0.70 17.95
C CYS A 125 20.51 0.68 17.46
N HIS A 126 19.58 1.35 18.18
CA HIS A 126 19.04 2.65 17.80
C HIS A 126 20.11 3.74 17.77
N GLY A 127 20.25 4.44 16.64
CA GLY A 127 21.24 5.49 16.41
C GLY A 127 20.72 6.92 16.55
N GLY A 128 19.41 7.11 16.72
CA GLY A 128 18.74 8.40 16.93
C GLY A 128 18.09 9.00 15.67
N GLU A 129 18.27 8.39 14.51
CA GLU A 129 17.67 8.87 13.23
C GLU A 129 16.41 8.08 12.83
N GLU A 130 16.17 6.95 13.48
CA GLU A 130 15.07 6.06 13.19
C GLU A 130 13.74 6.59 13.74
N LEU A 131 12.64 6.18 13.14
CA LEU A 131 11.31 6.59 13.57
C LEU A 131 10.82 5.66 14.68
N PRO A 132 10.21 6.18 15.77
CA PRO A 132 9.56 5.34 16.75
C PRO A 132 8.52 4.42 16.08
N PHE A 133 8.45 3.16 16.51
CA PHE A 133 7.50 2.20 15.99
C PHE A 133 6.93 1.37 17.14
N SER A 134 5.76 1.79 17.64
CA SER A 134 5.10 1.15 18.78
C SER A 134 4.69 -0.28 18.46
N SER A 135 4.64 -1.11 19.49
CA SER A 135 4.11 -2.48 19.40
C SER A 135 2.66 -2.52 18.87
N GLY A 136 1.87 -1.49 19.14
CA GLY A 136 0.53 -1.33 18.59
C GLY A 136 0.53 -1.11 17.08
N ALA A 137 1.44 -0.27 16.57
CA ALA A 137 1.58 -0.02 15.13
C ALA A 137 2.18 -1.24 14.39
N GLN A 138 3.09 -1.98 15.03
CA GLN A 138 3.61 -3.25 14.50
C GLN A 138 2.50 -4.29 14.37
N LYS A 139 1.66 -4.45 15.39
CA LYS A 139 0.51 -5.33 15.35
C LYS A 139 -0.47 -4.93 14.25
N LEU A 140 -0.77 -3.64 14.13
CA LEU A 140 -1.63 -3.11 13.07
C LEU A 140 -1.07 -3.44 11.67
N LEU A 141 0.24 -3.34 11.45
CA LEU A 141 0.88 -3.74 10.20
C LEU A 141 0.59 -5.21 9.86
N GLN A 142 0.74 -6.11 10.84
CA GLN A 142 0.46 -7.54 10.66
C GLN A 142 -1.03 -7.80 10.36
N GLU A 143 -1.95 -7.13 11.06
CA GLU A 143 -3.39 -7.22 10.82
C GLU A 143 -3.77 -6.72 9.42
N LEU A 144 -3.14 -5.64 8.93
CA LEU A 144 -3.38 -5.11 7.59
C LEU A 144 -2.84 -6.03 6.49
N ILE A 145 -1.69 -6.68 6.70
CA ILE A 145 -1.16 -7.68 5.78
C ILE A 145 -2.09 -8.91 5.73
N ALA A 146 -2.64 -9.32 6.86
CA ALA A 146 -3.51 -10.49 6.96
C ALA A 146 -4.97 -10.22 6.53
N LEU A 147 -5.38 -8.96 6.35
CA LEU A 147 -6.77 -8.59 6.03
C LEU A 147 -7.23 -9.25 4.72
N ASP A 148 -8.26 -10.09 4.78
CA ASP A 148 -8.88 -10.67 3.59
C ASP A 148 -9.89 -9.68 2.99
N PHE A 149 -9.68 -9.29 1.73
CA PHE A 149 -10.59 -8.40 1.03
C PHE A 149 -11.91 -9.05 0.62
N ASN A 150 -11.98 -10.38 0.55
CA ASN A 150 -13.21 -11.11 0.25
C ASN A 150 -14.09 -11.27 1.50
N ASP A 151 -13.47 -11.33 2.69
CA ASP A 151 -14.17 -11.45 3.98
C ASP A 151 -13.50 -10.56 5.04
N PRO A 152 -13.61 -9.22 4.92
CA PRO A 152 -12.92 -8.29 5.80
C PRO A 152 -13.50 -8.34 7.22
N GLN A 153 -12.76 -8.98 8.13
CA GLN A 153 -13.13 -9.02 9.53
C GLN A 153 -12.83 -7.69 10.21
N PRO A 154 -13.74 -7.19 11.06
CA PRO A 154 -13.51 -5.96 11.80
C PRO A 154 -12.42 -6.14 12.85
N PHE A 155 -11.52 -5.18 12.97
CA PHE A 155 -10.54 -5.11 14.05
C PHE A 155 -10.45 -3.69 14.62
N THR A 156 -9.94 -3.59 15.84
CA THR A 156 -9.87 -2.30 16.54
C THR A 156 -8.56 -1.59 16.21
N VAL A 157 -8.67 -0.35 15.73
CA VAL A 157 -7.52 0.48 15.38
C VAL A 157 -7.44 1.67 16.34
N ARG A 158 -6.28 1.85 16.97
CA ARG A 158 -5.98 3.06 17.73
C ARG A 158 -5.48 4.14 16.80
N GLY A 159 -6.00 5.35 16.92
CA GLY A 159 -5.63 6.46 16.02
C GLY A 159 -4.13 6.78 16.03
N GLY A 160 -3.46 6.68 17.18
CA GLY A 160 -2.02 6.90 17.28
C GLY A 160 -1.19 5.86 16.52
N ASP A 161 -1.55 4.57 16.64
CA ASP A 161 -0.86 3.48 15.94
C ASP A 161 -1.06 3.60 14.42
N LEU A 162 -2.27 3.98 13.99
CA LEU A 162 -2.57 4.20 12.58
C LEU A 162 -1.74 5.35 11.99
N MET A 163 -1.70 6.49 12.68
CA MET A 163 -0.92 7.65 12.22
C MET A 163 0.57 7.33 12.14
N GLN A 164 1.09 6.61 13.12
CA GLN A 164 2.50 6.20 13.16
C GLN A 164 2.84 5.24 12.01
N LEU A 165 2.03 4.20 11.81
CA LEU A 165 2.22 3.25 10.73
C LEU A 165 2.14 3.92 9.36
N GLU A 166 1.17 4.78 9.16
CA GLU A 166 1.00 5.52 7.90
C GLU A 166 2.21 6.42 7.61
N GLN A 167 2.70 7.14 8.61
CA GLN A 167 3.89 7.98 8.47
C GLN A 167 5.12 7.15 8.07
N ILE A 168 5.31 5.99 8.70
CA ILE A 168 6.42 5.07 8.39
C ILE A 168 6.29 4.55 6.97
N LEU A 169 5.13 3.98 6.61
CA LEU A 169 4.90 3.38 5.30
C LEU A 169 5.09 4.39 4.16
N TYR A 170 4.52 5.59 4.28
CA TYR A 170 4.65 6.60 3.23
C TYR A 170 6.09 7.09 3.06
N ARG A 171 6.82 7.30 4.16
CA ARG A 171 8.25 7.64 4.07
C ARG A 171 9.07 6.52 3.45
N PHE A 172 8.78 5.27 3.85
CA PHE A 172 9.45 4.10 3.32
C PHE A 172 9.21 3.94 1.81
N ILE A 173 7.95 4.04 1.36
CA ILE A 173 7.61 3.94 -0.06
C ILE A 173 8.30 5.04 -0.86
N VAL A 174 8.19 6.30 -0.44
CA VAL A 174 8.85 7.43 -1.11
C VAL A 174 10.36 7.22 -1.22
N TYR A 175 10.98 6.65 -0.18
CA TYR A 175 12.40 6.30 -0.20
C TYR A 175 12.71 5.19 -1.23
N GLN A 176 11.89 4.13 -1.27
CA GLN A 176 12.08 3.01 -2.19
C GLN A 176 11.91 3.41 -3.67
N ILE A 177 10.93 4.24 -3.97
CA ILE A 177 10.64 4.67 -5.36
C ILE A 177 11.42 5.91 -5.80
N ASP A 178 12.13 6.57 -4.87
CA ASP A 178 12.86 7.83 -5.10
C ASP A 178 12.01 8.93 -5.75
N LYS A 179 10.72 8.97 -5.44
CA LYS A 179 9.75 9.94 -5.98
C LYS A 179 8.67 10.28 -4.96
N PRO A 180 8.24 11.56 -4.90
CA PRO A 180 7.06 11.91 -4.12
C PRO A 180 5.78 11.36 -4.78
N LEU A 181 4.85 10.87 -3.96
CA LEU A 181 3.53 10.45 -4.42
C LEU A 181 2.59 11.66 -4.53
N LYS A 182 2.06 11.91 -5.71
CA LYS A 182 1.13 13.03 -5.99
C LYS A 182 -0.21 12.82 -5.29
N SER A 183 -0.67 11.57 -5.20
CA SER A 183 -1.89 11.19 -4.51
C SER A 183 -1.86 11.51 -3.02
N LEU A 184 -0.71 11.41 -2.35
CA LEU A 184 -0.55 11.83 -0.96
C LEU A 184 -0.72 13.35 -0.80
N SER A 185 -0.20 14.13 -1.75
CA SER A 185 -0.41 15.58 -1.76
C SER A 185 -1.90 15.92 -1.93
N PHE A 186 -2.62 15.14 -2.71
CA PHE A 186 -4.07 15.29 -2.87
C PHE A 186 -4.84 14.92 -1.59
N LEU A 187 -4.48 13.83 -0.91
CA LEU A 187 -5.05 13.50 0.41
C LEU A 187 -4.85 14.64 1.41
N ALA A 188 -3.65 15.20 1.48
CA ALA A 188 -3.34 16.31 2.39
C ALA A 188 -4.20 17.56 2.09
N GLN A 189 -4.47 17.87 0.81
CA GLN A 189 -5.37 18.97 0.41
C GLN A 189 -6.82 18.72 0.84
N LEU A 190 -7.25 17.47 0.94
CA LEU A 190 -8.58 17.11 1.42
C LEU A 190 -8.68 17.06 2.96
N GLY A 191 -7.57 17.27 3.67
CA GLY A 191 -7.51 17.16 5.13
C GLY A 191 -7.62 15.73 5.65
N LEU A 192 -7.19 14.76 4.86
CA LEU A 192 -7.27 13.32 5.11
C LEU A 192 -5.93 12.76 5.51
#